data_ffbb1594eee26d14eab8f209192265cf
#
_entry.id   ffbb1594eee26d14eab8f209192265cf
#
_cell.length_a   1.000
_cell.length_b   1.000
_cell.length_c   1.000
_cell.angle_alpha   90.00
_cell.angle_beta   90.00
_cell.angle_gamma   90.00
#
_symmetry.space_group_name_H-M   'P 1'
#
loop_
_entity.id
_entity.type
_entity.pdbx_description
1 polymer ?
#
loop_
_entity_poly.entity_id
_entity_poly.type
_entity_poly.pdbx_seq_one_letter_code
_entity_poly.pdbx_strand_id
1 'polypeptide(L)'
;MKSGGIRNYFLQYFIFIISAAASITMVAEDNVEYFKYGDFNSWITRQIPESRILGGKIKTLYEVGPTQTIEGAKAYKNLDGSPWATSNVYAKVVGISKGSCAVVPDTRSAGNKCAKLTTIMERCKAIGIINVDVVVAGSMFLGEMIEPVSSTDNPYSKMDMGIPFTKRPKALCFDYKLEIPVDGKHIYSSGFGKKKILPGQESAEVMVFLQRRWEDSSGRLYAKRVGTGRIRFDKSTKGWVNKYQLPIMYGDITKKTEYKPYMGLIPSERSYHARNSKGKIVPVEEVGWDNETATPTHIIVMVSAASGDAYTGTLGLTLRIDNVGTVY
;
A
#
# COMPACT_ATOMS: atom_id res chain seq x y z
N MET A 1 -36.02 24.76 -95.22
CA MET A 1 -37.03 23.75 -94.84
C MET A 1 -36.49 22.98 -93.61
N LYS A 2 -37.29 23.00 -92.58
CA LYS A 2 -37.19 22.22 -91.28
C LYS A 2 -36.00 22.49 -90.36
N SER A 3 -36.32 23.31 -89.39
CA SER A 3 -35.68 23.53 -88.14
C SER A 3 -35.72 22.27 -87.24
N GLY A 4 -34.64 21.97 -86.51
CA GLY A 4 -34.58 20.98 -85.52
C GLY A 4 -34.01 21.60 -84.28
N GLY A 5 -34.87 21.83 -83.28
CA GLY A 5 -34.48 22.45 -82.01
C GLY A 5 -33.71 21.51 -81.10
N ILE A 6 -32.66 22.01 -80.48
CA ILE A 6 -31.88 21.32 -79.45
C ILE A 6 -32.49 21.66 -78.10
N ARG A 7 -32.99 20.67 -77.44
CA ARG A 7 -33.49 20.72 -76.02
C ARG A 7 -32.30 20.55 -75.10
N ASN A 8 -31.98 21.62 -74.38
CA ASN A 8 -31.01 21.59 -73.28
C ASN A 8 -31.67 20.91 -72.04
N TYR A 9 -31.09 19.81 -71.60
CA TYR A 9 -31.39 19.21 -70.30
C TYR A 9 -30.40 19.76 -69.30
N PHE A 10 -30.86 20.60 -68.36
CA PHE A 10 -30.16 20.97 -67.18
C PHE A 10 -30.27 19.81 -66.17
N LEU A 11 -29.14 19.15 -65.95
CA LEU A 11 -29.02 18.13 -64.91
C LEU A 11 -28.65 18.83 -63.60
N GLN A 12 -29.61 18.98 -62.69
CA GLN A 12 -29.36 19.47 -61.33
C GLN A 12 -28.78 18.34 -60.48
N TYR A 13 -27.49 18.44 -60.14
CA TYR A 13 -26.88 17.58 -59.13
C TYR A 13 -27.23 18.13 -57.76
N PHE A 14 -28.09 17.42 -57.01
CA PHE A 14 -28.30 17.60 -55.59
C PHE A 14 -27.14 16.94 -54.84
N ILE A 15 -26.21 17.75 -54.30
CA ILE A 15 -25.17 17.28 -53.38
C ILE A 15 -25.82 17.16 -52.00
N PHE A 16 -26.08 15.92 -51.55
CA PHE A 16 -26.43 15.63 -50.18
C PHE A 16 -25.15 15.67 -49.34
N ILE A 17 -24.94 16.75 -48.57
CA ILE A 17 -23.89 16.81 -47.55
C ILE A 17 -24.49 16.09 -46.34
N ILE A 18 -24.10 14.82 -46.15
CA ILE A 18 -24.34 14.09 -44.88
C ILE A 18 -23.36 14.63 -43.88
N SER A 19 -23.80 15.53 -43.02
CA SER A 19 -23.08 15.96 -41.83
C SER A 19 -23.10 14.82 -40.78
N ALA A 20 -22.03 13.98 -40.77
CA ALA A 20 -21.80 13.04 -39.70
C ALA A 20 -21.39 13.85 -38.46
N ALA A 21 -22.35 14.16 -37.59
CA ALA A 21 -22.07 14.63 -36.24
C ALA A 21 -21.40 13.49 -35.47
N ALA A 22 -20.08 13.48 -35.43
CA ALA A 22 -19.33 12.62 -34.51
C ALA A 22 -19.64 13.11 -33.10
N SER A 23 -20.49 12.38 -32.40
CA SER A 23 -20.70 12.58 -30.97
C SER A 23 -19.38 12.24 -30.28
N ILE A 24 -18.57 13.24 -29.97
CA ILE A 24 -17.42 13.10 -29.07
C ILE A 24 -18.04 12.88 -27.69
N THR A 25 -18.17 11.63 -27.29
CA THR A 25 -18.38 11.27 -25.88
C THR A 25 -17.14 11.74 -25.14
N MET A 26 -17.21 12.90 -24.49
CA MET A 26 -16.23 13.29 -23.47
C MET A 26 -16.33 12.23 -22.36
N VAL A 27 -15.40 11.28 -22.35
CA VAL A 27 -15.15 10.46 -21.16
C VAL A 27 -14.66 11.45 -20.11
N ALA A 28 -15.46 11.64 -19.07
CA ALA A 28 -15.04 12.47 -17.94
C ALA A 28 -13.70 11.92 -17.44
N GLU A 29 -12.67 12.74 -17.46
CA GLU A 29 -11.36 12.35 -16.95
C GLU A 29 -11.53 12.07 -15.45
N ASP A 30 -11.16 10.88 -15.02
CA ASP A 30 -11.25 10.50 -13.60
C ASP A 30 -10.47 11.49 -12.74
N ASN A 31 -11.14 12.14 -11.81
CA ASN A 31 -10.50 13.07 -10.89
C ASN A 31 -9.71 12.27 -9.84
N VAL A 32 -8.38 12.26 -9.97
CA VAL A 32 -7.47 11.58 -9.03
C VAL A 32 -6.94 12.61 -8.03
N GLU A 33 -7.20 12.39 -6.75
CA GLU A 33 -6.58 13.12 -5.65
C GLU A 33 -5.42 12.29 -5.09
N TYR A 34 -4.18 12.70 -5.34
CA TYR A 34 -2.99 12.03 -4.83
C TYR A 34 -2.79 12.30 -3.34
N PHE A 35 -2.36 11.28 -2.60
CA PHE A 35 -1.90 11.49 -1.22
C PHE A 35 -0.64 12.34 -1.20
N LYS A 36 -0.44 13.13 -0.15
CA LYS A 36 0.81 13.88 0.05
C LYS A 36 1.99 12.91 -0.03
N TYR A 37 3.02 13.22 -0.81
CA TYR A 37 4.16 12.34 -1.12
C TYR A 37 3.78 10.98 -1.76
N GLY A 38 2.59 10.82 -2.30
CA GLY A 38 2.17 9.58 -2.98
C GLY A 38 2.83 9.35 -4.34
N ASP A 39 3.60 10.32 -4.82
CA ASP A 39 4.52 10.23 -5.97
C ASP A 39 5.90 9.68 -5.61
N PHE A 40 6.17 9.43 -4.33
CA PHE A 40 7.41 8.88 -3.78
C PHE A 40 8.71 9.49 -4.31
N ASN A 41 8.70 10.75 -4.72
CA ASN A 41 9.89 11.47 -5.17
C ASN A 41 10.77 11.98 -4.02
N SER A 42 10.20 12.15 -2.83
CA SER A 42 10.86 12.71 -1.65
C SER A 42 11.02 11.69 -0.53
N TRP A 43 12.25 11.57 -0.02
CA TRP A 43 12.60 10.57 1.00
C TRP A 43 13.46 11.14 2.09
N ILE A 44 13.14 10.78 3.33
CA ILE A 44 13.99 10.97 4.50
C ILE A 44 14.97 9.80 4.56
N THR A 45 16.24 10.11 4.73
CA THR A 45 17.32 9.13 4.98
C THR A 45 17.63 9.10 6.46
N ARG A 46 17.56 7.93 7.09
CA ARG A 46 17.89 7.74 8.51
C ARG A 46 19.17 6.92 8.63
N GLN A 47 20.16 7.43 9.36
CA GLN A 47 21.44 6.77 9.59
C GLN A 47 21.45 6.17 11.01
N ILE A 48 21.18 4.87 11.13
CA ILE A 48 21.05 4.17 12.40
C ILE A 48 22.37 3.48 12.74
N PRO A 49 23.12 3.95 13.75
CA PRO A 49 24.27 3.22 14.26
C PRO A 49 23.82 1.93 14.96
N GLU A 50 24.15 0.79 14.36
CA GLU A 50 23.91 -0.51 14.96
C GLU A 50 24.89 -0.77 16.12
N SER A 51 24.47 -1.57 17.09
CA SER A 51 25.32 -1.91 18.25
C SER A 51 26.65 -2.54 17.83
N ARG A 52 27.74 -2.21 18.55
CA ARG A 52 29.08 -2.72 18.27
C ARG A 52 29.15 -4.25 18.21
N ILE A 53 28.35 -4.94 19.01
CA ILE A 53 28.25 -6.40 19.01
C ILE A 53 27.69 -6.97 17.68
N LEU A 54 27.02 -6.14 16.87
CA LEU A 54 26.58 -6.46 15.50
C LEU A 54 27.55 -5.94 14.44
N GLY A 55 28.71 -5.44 14.85
CA GLY A 55 29.75 -4.87 13.97
C GLY A 55 29.79 -3.35 13.91
N GLY A 56 28.87 -2.64 14.62
CA GLY A 56 28.89 -1.18 14.78
C GLY A 56 28.70 -0.39 13.47
N LYS A 57 28.14 -0.99 12.44
CA LYS A 57 27.91 -0.34 11.13
C LYS A 57 26.73 0.62 11.21
N ILE A 58 26.74 1.63 10.34
CA ILE A 58 25.57 2.48 10.12
C ILE A 58 24.65 1.77 9.13
N LYS A 59 23.40 1.55 9.56
CA LYS A 59 22.31 1.04 8.70
C LYS A 59 21.49 2.21 8.20
N THR A 60 21.35 2.34 6.89
CA THR A 60 20.50 3.34 6.28
C THR A 60 19.07 2.81 6.18
N LEU A 61 18.11 3.59 6.68
CA LEU A 61 16.68 3.39 6.53
C LEU A 61 16.09 4.54 5.74
N TYR A 62 14.97 4.32 5.09
CA TYR A 62 14.25 5.32 4.30
C TYR A 62 12.82 5.46 4.76
N GLU A 63 12.32 6.69 4.85
CA GLU A 63 10.91 7.00 5.11
C GLU A 63 10.40 7.97 4.04
N VAL A 64 9.10 7.92 3.76
CA VAL A 64 8.47 8.83 2.80
C VAL A 64 8.19 10.18 3.47
N GLY A 65 8.76 11.23 2.94
CA GLY A 65 8.60 12.58 3.52
C GLY A 65 9.60 13.57 2.92
N PRO A 66 9.78 14.75 3.55
CA PRO A 66 10.67 15.79 3.03
C PRO A 66 12.10 15.28 2.95
N THR A 67 12.79 15.61 1.86
CA THR A 67 14.19 15.15 1.64
C THR A 67 15.12 15.73 2.69
N GLN A 68 15.56 14.88 3.62
CA GLN A 68 16.52 15.23 4.68
C GLN A 68 17.22 13.98 5.22
N THR A 69 18.28 14.20 6.01
CA THR A 69 18.99 13.12 6.72
C THR A 69 18.81 13.28 8.23
N ILE A 70 18.48 12.16 8.90
CA ILE A 70 18.37 12.07 10.36
C ILE A 70 19.45 11.15 10.87
N GLU A 71 20.30 11.67 11.75
CA GLU A 71 21.39 10.91 12.35
C GLU A 71 21.01 10.33 13.72
N GLY A 72 21.49 9.12 13.97
CA GLY A 72 21.41 8.46 15.27
C GLY A 72 20.25 7.47 15.41
N ALA A 73 20.35 6.59 16.39
CA ALA A 73 19.36 5.56 16.75
C ALA A 73 18.18 6.19 17.49
N LYS A 74 17.35 6.91 16.76
CA LYS A 74 16.16 7.62 17.27
C LYS A 74 14.90 7.04 16.67
N ALA A 75 13.85 6.92 17.48
CA ALA A 75 12.51 6.60 17.00
C ALA A 75 12.07 7.65 15.96
N TYR A 76 11.56 7.17 14.84
CA TYR A 76 11.02 8.05 13.80
C TYR A 76 9.61 8.50 14.16
N LYS A 77 9.29 9.71 13.79
CA LYS A 77 7.94 10.24 13.75
C LYS A 77 7.71 10.90 12.40
N ASN A 78 6.54 10.72 11.83
CA ASN A 78 6.20 11.25 10.51
C ASN A 78 6.42 12.77 10.47
N LEU A 79 7.41 13.19 9.69
CA LEU A 79 7.80 14.58 9.58
C LEU A 79 6.99 15.29 8.49
N ASP A 80 6.81 16.59 8.66
CA ASP A 80 6.11 17.47 7.73
C ASP A 80 4.71 16.97 7.33
N GLY A 81 4.06 16.24 8.25
CA GLY A 81 2.73 15.67 8.02
C GLY A 81 2.69 14.66 6.88
N SER A 82 3.76 13.90 6.65
CA SER A 82 3.70 12.73 5.77
C SER A 82 2.68 11.74 6.30
N PRO A 83 1.70 11.30 5.49
CA PRO A 83 0.74 10.30 5.95
C PRO A 83 1.28 8.87 5.88
N TRP A 84 2.50 8.69 5.36
CA TRP A 84 3.07 7.39 5.08
C TRP A 84 3.98 6.89 6.19
N ALA A 85 3.89 5.59 6.47
CA ALA A 85 4.85 4.82 7.23
C ALA A 85 5.31 3.62 6.40
N THR A 86 6.47 3.06 6.76
CA THR A 86 7.06 1.90 6.09
C THR A 86 7.33 0.78 7.09
N SER A 87 7.60 -0.43 6.59
CA SER A 87 8.12 -1.54 7.42
C SER A 87 9.61 -1.39 7.76
N ASN A 88 10.25 -0.30 7.38
CA ASN A 88 11.59 0.02 7.85
C ASN A 88 11.53 0.42 9.32
N VAL A 89 12.34 -0.19 10.14
CA VAL A 89 12.28 0.03 11.59
C VAL A 89 13.64 0.12 12.23
N TYR A 90 13.73 1.01 13.20
CA TYR A 90 14.71 0.95 14.26
C TYR A 90 14.21 0.02 15.37
N ALA A 91 14.95 -1.03 15.64
CA ALA A 91 14.66 -1.98 16.70
C ALA A 91 15.70 -1.87 17.83
N LYS A 92 15.24 -2.03 19.08
CA LYS A 92 16.10 -2.11 20.27
C LYS A 92 15.64 -3.27 21.14
N VAL A 93 16.32 -4.41 21.00
CA VAL A 93 15.99 -5.65 21.70
C VAL A 93 17.12 -5.97 22.68
N VAL A 94 16.81 -6.10 23.98
CA VAL A 94 17.79 -6.35 25.06
C VAL A 94 18.99 -5.38 24.98
N GLY A 95 18.73 -4.11 24.71
CA GLY A 95 19.77 -3.08 24.58
C GLY A 95 20.53 -3.06 23.24
N ILE A 96 20.30 -4.05 22.37
CA ILE A 96 20.95 -4.15 21.05
C ILE A 96 20.16 -3.35 20.03
N SER A 97 20.79 -2.32 19.45
CA SER A 97 20.24 -1.48 18.39
C SER A 97 20.47 -2.11 17.03
N LYS A 98 19.42 -2.20 16.23
CA LYS A 98 19.43 -2.72 14.85
C LYS A 98 18.48 -1.95 13.93
N GLY A 99 18.88 -1.76 12.68
CA GLY A 99 18.02 -1.26 11.62
C GLY A 99 17.55 -2.38 10.69
N SER A 100 16.28 -2.36 10.29
CA SER A 100 15.73 -3.20 9.21
C SER A 100 15.20 -2.32 8.10
N CYS A 101 15.51 -2.64 6.85
CA CYS A 101 15.16 -1.84 5.68
C CYS A 101 14.72 -2.73 4.52
N ALA A 102 13.43 -2.79 4.30
CA ALA A 102 12.77 -3.57 3.24
C ALA A 102 12.07 -2.69 2.19
N VAL A 103 12.03 -1.37 2.43
CA VAL A 103 11.45 -0.35 1.55
C VAL A 103 12.50 0.70 1.25
N VAL A 104 12.75 0.94 -0.03
CA VAL A 104 13.77 1.91 -0.46
C VAL A 104 13.27 2.74 -1.63
N PRO A 105 13.78 3.97 -1.84
CA PRO A 105 13.58 4.66 -3.10
C PRO A 105 14.25 3.89 -4.25
N ASP A 106 13.58 3.83 -5.40
CA ASP A 106 14.13 3.28 -6.63
C ASP A 106 13.88 4.25 -7.79
N THR A 107 14.65 4.14 -8.85
CA THR A 107 14.49 4.99 -10.04
C THR A 107 13.41 4.40 -10.95
N ARG A 108 12.37 5.17 -11.23
CA ARG A 108 11.36 4.83 -12.22
C ARG A 108 11.77 5.30 -13.62
N SER A 109 12.21 6.54 -13.73
CA SER A 109 12.74 7.19 -14.92
C SER A 109 13.65 8.35 -14.53
N ALA A 110 14.29 9.02 -15.48
CA ALA A 110 15.13 10.17 -15.18
C ALA A 110 14.36 11.24 -14.40
N GLY A 111 14.85 11.58 -13.20
CA GLY A 111 14.24 12.57 -12.32
C GLY A 111 12.99 12.10 -11.56
N ASN A 112 12.51 10.88 -11.77
CA ASN A 112 11.34 10.32 -11.10
C ASN A 112 11.71 9.07 -10.29
N LYS A 113 11.29 9.02 -9.03
CA LYS A 113 11.47 7.88 -8.12
C LYS A 113 10.15 7.15 -7.93
N CYS A 114 10.24 5.97 -7.34
CA CYS A 114 9.12 5.17 -6.86
C CYS A 114 9.51 4.51 -5.53
N ALA A 115 8.56 3.94 -4.83
CA ALA A 115 8.84 3.09 -3.69
C ALA A 115 9.06 1.65 -4.15
N LYS A 116 10.17 1.05 -3.72
CA LYS A 116 10.51 -0.36 -3.94
C LYS A 116 10.40 -1.12 -2.63
N LEU A 117 9.49 -2.06 -2.61
CA LEU A 117 9.17 -2.93 -1.48
C LEU A 117 9.68 -4.33 -1.79
N THR A 118 10.52 -4.90 -0.94
CA THR A 118 11.08 -6.24 -1.18
C THR A 118 10.90 -7.11 0.05
N THR A 119 10.49 -8.36 -0.13
CA THR A 119 10.50 -9.36 0.95
C THR A 119 11.92 -9.84 1.18
N ILE A 120 12.46 -9.60 2.37
CA ILE A 120 13.84 -9.90 2.76
C ILE A 120 13.91 -10.82 3.98
N MET A 121 15.08 -11.42 4.17
CA MET A 121 15.44 -12.07 5.44
C MET A 121 16.34 -11.14 6.23
N GLU A 122 15.79 -10.53 7.28
CA GLU A 122 16.59 -9.74 8.20
C GLU A 122 17.25 -10.65 9.24
N ARG A 123 18.57 -10.50 9.39
CA ARG A 123 19.37 -11.35 10.28
C ARG A 123 19.98 -10.52 11.40
N CYS A 124 19.78 -10.97 12.63
CA CYS A 124 20.43 -10.39 13.78
C CYS A 124 21.18 -11.48 14.54
N LYS A 125 22.53 -11.45 14.44
CA LYS A 125 23.40 -12.49 15.03
C LYS A 125 24.47 -11.84 15.86
N ALA A 126 24.50 -12.15 17.16
CA ALA A 126 25.56 -11.82 18.08
C ALA A 126 25.89 -13.07 18.90
N ILE A 127 27.11 -13.58 18.79
CA ILE A 127 27.53 -14.87 19.37
C ILE A 127 27.18 -14.93 20.85
N GLY A 128 26.45 -15.99 21.25
CA GLY A 128 26.04 -16.23 22.64
C GLY A 128 24.90 -15.33 23.16
N ILE A 129 24.42 -14.36 22.38
CA ILE A 129 23.43 -13.39 22.85
C ILE A 129 22.13 -13.44 22.01
N ILE A 130 22.24 -13.34 20.69
CA ILE A 130 21.09 -13.31 19.80
C ILE A 130 21.41 -14.03 18.48
N ASN A 131 20.48 -14.84 18.01
CA ASN A 131 20.54 -15.50 16.72
C ASN A 131 19.14 -15.61 16.15
N VAL A 132 18.68 -14.56 15.50
CA VAL A 132 17.34 -14.47 14.92
C VAL A 132 17.40 -14.18 13.44
N ASP A 133 16.57 -14.91 12.70
CA ASP A 133 16.25 -14.65 11.30
C ASP A 133 14.77 -14.30 11.19
N VAL A 134 14.43 -13.14 10.66
CA VAL A 134 13.05 -12.65 10.53
C VAL A 134 12.73 -12.39 9.07
N VAL A 135 11.65 -12.96 8.58
CA VAL A 135 11.11 -12.55 7.26
C VAL A 135 10.40 -11.21 7.43
N VAL A 136 10.83 -10.24 6.65
CA VAL A 136 10.24 -8.89 6.60
C VAL A 136 9.71 -8.65 5.19
N ALA A 137 8.40 -8.57 5.05
CA ALA A 137 7.79 -8.08 3.83
C ALA A 137 7.96 -6.55 3.77
N GLY A 138 8.55 -6.05 2.69
CA GLY A 138 8.53 -4.61 2.42
C GLY A 138 7.09 -4.15 2.33
N SER A 139 6.68 -3.26 3.23
CA SER A 139 5.31 -2.76 3.30
C SER A 139 5.29 -1.26 3.55
N MET A 140 4.27 -0.59 3.01
CA MET A 140 3.96 0.82 3.25
C MET A 140 2.49 0.97 3.58
N PHE A 141 2.16 1.92 4.45
CA PHE A 141 0.77 2.16 4.82
C PHE A 141 0.54 3.62 5.23
N LEU A 142 -0.72 4.05 5.19
CA LEU A 142 -1.12 5.32 5.77
C LEU A 142 -1.22 5.16 7.29
N GLY A 143 -0.42 5.92 8.02
CA GLY A 143 -0.33 5.83 9.48
C GLY A 143 1.08 6.11 10.02
N GLU A 144 1.42 5.53 11.16
CA GLU A 144 2.71 5.69 11.84
C GLU A 144 3.27 4.34 12.31
N MET A 145 4.56 4.10 12.14
CA MET A 145 5.27 2.97 12.75
C MET A 145 5.71 3.35 14.17
N ILE A 146 5.44 2.48 15.13
CA ILE A 146 5.79 2.72 16.54
C ILE A 146 7.17 2.17 16.84
N GLU A 147 8.10 3.05 17.12
CA GLU A 147 9.52 2.73 17.39
C GLU A 147 9.99 3.16 18.78
N PRO A 148 11.05 2.55 19.31
CA PRO A 148 11.77 1.40 18.79
C PRO A 148 10.99 0.10 18.90
N VAL A 149 11.13 -0.80 17.92
CA VAL A 149 10.55 -2.14 18.01
C VAL A 149 11.37 -2.96 19.01
N SER A 150 10.72 -3.49 20.04
CA SER A 150 11.39 -4.20 21.14
C SER A 150 11.22 -5.72 21.10
N SER A 151 10.24 -6.22 20.35
CA SER A 151 10.01 -7.67 20.16
C SER A 151 9.32 -7.93 18.82
N THR A 152 9.32 -9.20 18.40
CA THR A 152 8.53 -9.68 17.27
C THR A 152 7.12 -10.14 17.66
N ASP A 153 6.77 -10.04 18.94
CA ASP A 153 5.43 -10.40 19.43
C ASP A 153 4.42 -9.35 18.98
N ASN A 154 3.24 -9.80 18.62
CA ASN A 154 2.12 -8.96 18.19
C ASN A 154 2.57 -7.83 17.21
N PRO A 155 2.98 -8.17 15.98
CA PRO A 155 3.54 -7.19 15.03
C PRO A 155 2.57 -6.06 14.69
N TYR A 156 1.26 -6.33 14.71
CA TYR A 156 0.23 -5.32 14.43
C TYR A 156 0.17 -4.22 15.49
N SER A 157 0.60 -4.49 16.73
CA SER A 157 0.65 -3.48 17.80
C SER A 157 1.76 -2.44 17.62
N LYS A 158 2.61 -2.59 16.61
CA LYS A 158 3.69 -1.65 16.29
C LYS A 158 3.26 -0.62 15.22
N MET A 159 2.00 -0.65 14.81
CA MET A 159 1.48 0.22 13.76
C MET A 159 0.28 1.00 14.28
N ASP A 160 0.30 2.32 14.11
CA ASP A 160 -0.87 3.19 14.21
C ASP A 160 -1.45 3.32 12.80
N MET A 161 -2.45 2.49 12.46
CA MET A 161 -2.90 2.34 11.08
C MET A 161 -4.13 3.16 10.76
N GLY A 162 -4.06 3.81 9.61
CA GLY A 162 -5.13 4.63 9.05
C GLY A 162 -5.04 6.08 9.49
N ILE A 163 -5.57 6.93 8.65
CA ILE A 163 -5.62 8.37 8.87
C ILE A 163 -7.07 8.87 8.81
N PRO A 164 -7.40 10.03 9.40
CA PRO A 164 -8.71 10.65 9.28
C PRO A 164 -9.10 10.85 7.80
N PHE A 165 -10.30 10.43 7.44
CA PHE A 165 -10.78 10.52 6.06
C PHE A 165 -12.31 10.39 6.00
N THR A 166 -12.99 11.36 5.35
CA THR A 166 -14.45 11.40 5.28
C THR A 166 -15.02 11.35 3.86
N LYS A 167 -14.15 11.27 2.84
CA LYS A 167 -14.58 11.22 1.45
C LYS A 167 -14.96 9.81 1.03
N ARG A 168 -15.65 9.70 -0.10
CA ARG A 168 -16.15 8.43 -0.65
C ARG A 168 -15.64 8.21 -2.07
N PRO A 169 -14.35 7.83 -2.25
CA PRO A 169 -13.76 7.57 -3.56
C PRO A 169 -14.32 6.28 -4.17
N LYS A 170 -14.41 6.22 -5.50
CA LYS A 170 -14.80 5.01 -6.23
C LYS A 170 -13.68 3.98 -6.38
N ALA A 171 -12.40 4.43 -6.33
CA ALA A 171 -11.25 3.54 -6.45
C ALA A 171 -10.00 4.12 -5.75
N LEU A 172 -9.03 3.26 -5.46
CA LEU A 172 -7.64 3.61 -5.22
C LEU A 172 -6.89 3.52 -6.55
N CYS A 173 -6.19 4.59 -6.95
CA CYS A 173 -5.36 4.62 -8.16
C CYS A 173 -3.89 4.53 -7.79
N PHE A 174 -3.11 3.77 -8.57
CA PHE A 174 -1.66 3.68 -8.42
C PHE A 174 -1.00 3.13 -9.68
N ASP A 175 0.30 3.38 -9.81
CA ASP A 175 1.15 2.72 -10.80
C ASP A 175 1.95 1.63 -10.09
N TYR A 176 2.16 0.48 -10.73
CA TYR A 176 2.95 -0.58 -10.11
C TYR A 176 3.77 -1.40 -11.12
N LYS A 177 4.83 -2.02 -10.61
CA LYS A 177 5.62 -3.05 -11.30
C LYS A 177 5.94 -4.16 -10.31
N LEU A 178 5.64 -5.41 -10.67
CA LEU A 178 5.85 -6.58 -9.81
C LEU A 178 6.85 -7.55 -10.42
N GLU A 179 7.78 -7.98 -9.60
CA GLU A 179 8.77 -9.01 -9.92
C GLU A 179 8.68 -10.12 -8.85
N ILE A 180 8.24 -11.30 -9.26
CA ILE A 180 8.18 -12.50 -8.42
C ILE A 180 9.31 -13.43 -8.86
N PRO A 181 10.26 -13.78 -7.98
CA PRO A 181 11.37 -14.67 -8.34
C PRO A 181 10.87 -16.08 -8.62
N VAL A 182 11.35 -16.69 -9.70
CA VAL A 182 10.94 -18.05 -10.13
C VAL A 182 11.26 -19.10 -9.04
N ASP A 183 12.45 -18.99 -8.43
CA ASP A 183 12.93 -19.91 -7.38
C ASP A 183 12.84 -19.31 -5.98
N GLY A 184 11.97 -18.33 -5.78
CA GLY A 184 11.77 -17.66 -4.51
C GLY A 184 11.26 -18.62 -3.44
N LYS A 185 11.95 -18.68 -2.30
CA LYS A 185 11.52 -19.54 -1.17
C LYS A 185 10.41 -18.83 -0.41
N HIS A 186 9.25 -19.46 -0.32
CA HIS A 186 8.16 -19.04 0.55
C HIS A 186 8.46 -19.53 1.98
N ILE A 187 8.65 -18.60 2.91
CA ILE A 187 9.19 -18.90 4.25
C ILE A 187 8.38 -18.18 5.31
N TYR A 188 8.14 -18.87 6.43
CA TYR A 188 7.77 -18.27 7.71
C TYR A 188 8.99 -18.25 8.62
N SER A 189 9.31 -17.09 9.21
CA SER A 189 10.34 -16.95 10.24
C SER A 189 10.11 -15.69 11.08
N SER A 190 9.72 -15.86 12.34
CA SER A 190 9.47 -14.77 13.30
C SER A 190 10.69 -14.41 14.15
N GLY A 191 11.84 -15.04 13.91
CA GLY A 191 13.07 -14.83 14.65
C GLY A 191 13.29 -15.82 15.80
N PHE A 192 12.26 -16.13 16.56
CA PHE A 192 12.29 -17.08 17.66
C PHE A 192 11.52 -18.35 17.25
N GLY A 193 12.22 -19.45 17.04
CA GLY A 193 11.64 -20.70 16.63
C GLY A 193 12.17 -21.23 15.30
N LYS A 194 11.58 -22.34 14.84
CA LYS A 194 12.02 -23.00 13.61
C LYS A 194 11.50 -22.25 12.39
N LYS A 195 12.41 -21.92 11.48
CA LYS A 195 12.06 -21.50 10.12
C LYS A 195 11.25 -22.59 9.44
N LYS A 196 10.14 -22.23 8.79
CA LYS A 196 9.29 -23.14 8.03
C LYS A 196 9.33 -22.74 6.57
N ILE A 197 9.54 -23.71 5.69
CA ILE A 197 9.32 -23.56 4.24
C ILE A 197 7.85 -23.84 4.00
N LEU A 198 7.17 -22.95 3.32
CA LEU A 198 5.75 -23.03 3.01
C LEU A 198 5.57 -23.43 1.53
N PRO A 199 4.46 -24.06 1.18
CA PRO A 199 4.16 -24.38 -0.22
C PRO A 199 3.79 -23.11 -1.01
N GLY A 200 3.97 -23.18 -2.33
CA GLY A 200 3.61 -22.11 -3.26
C GLY A 200 4.48 -20.86 -3.13
N GLN A 201 4.01 -19.79 -3.74
CA GLN A 201 4.59 -18.45 -3.68
C GLN A 201 3.60 -17.48 -3.07
N GLU A 202 4.11 -16.47 -2.40
CA GLU A 202 3.31 -15.37 -1.87
C GLU A 202 2.96 -14.39 -3.00
N SER A 203 1.86 -13.67 -2.84
CA SER A 203 1.44 -12.59 -3.72
C SER A 203 1.85 -11.25 -3.14
N ALA A 204 2.06 -10.24 -3.98
CA ALA A 204 2.01 -8.85 -3.51
C ALA A 204 0.56 -8.45 -3.24
N GLU A 205 0.33 -7.51 -2.33
CA GLU A 205 -1.00 -7.08 -1.94
C GLU A 205 -1.13 -5.57 -1.90
N VAL A 206 -2.23 -5.05 -2.42
CA VAL A 206 -2.67 -3.66 -2.22
C VAL A 206 -4.07 -3.68 -1.65
N MET A 207 -4.29 -2.92 -0.59
CA MET A 207 -5.62 -2.79 0.00
C MET A 207 -5.94 -1.36 0.37
N VAL A 208 -7.22 -1.05 0.30
CA VAL A 208 -7.84 0.17 0.82
C VAL A 208 -9.10 -0.21 1.59
N PHE A 209 -9.18 0.23 2.83
CA PHE A 209 -10.37 0.08 3.66
C PHE A 209 -10.86 1.44 4.14
N LEU A 210 -12.14 1.67 3.99
CA LEU A 210 -12.83 2.81 4.59
C LEU A 210 -13.54 2.31 5.84
N GLN A 211 -13.28 2.93 6.97
CA GLN A 211 -13.86 2.53 8.26
C GLN A 211 -14.59 3.70 8.91
N ARG A 212 -15.71 3.42 9.55
CA ARG A 212 -16.31 4.30 10.55
C ARG A 212 -15.87 3.79 11.92
N ARG A 213 -14.93 4.52 12.55
CA ARG A 213 -14.36 4.19 13.86
C ARG A 213 -15.01 4.98 14.97
N TRP A 214 -15.07 4.37 16.15
CA TRP A 214 -15.45 5.03 17.41
C TRP A 214 -14.69 4.43 18.58
N GLU A 215 -14.66 5.16 19.67
CA GLU A 215 -14.04 4.77 20.93
C GLU A 215 -15.10 4.62 22.01
N ASP A 216 -15.03 3.59 22.84
CA ASP A 216 -15.88 3.47 24.01
C ASP A 216 -15.30 4.19 25.24
N SER A 217 -16.08 4.28 26.32
CA SER A 217 -15.65 4.97 27.55
C SER A 217 -14.39 4.36 28.20
N SER A 218 -14.07 3.10 27.92
CA SER A 218 -12.86 2.43 28.41
C SER A 218 -11.62 2.73 27.56
N GLY A 219 -11.79 3.29 26.37
CA GLY A 219 -10.72 3.60 25.40
C GLY A 219 -10.47 2.48 24.41
N ARG A 220 -11.38 1.53 24.24
CA ARG A 220 -11.33 0.51 23.18
C ARG A 220 -11.83 1.11 21.86
N LEU A 221 -11.16 0.73 20.77
CA LEU A 221 -11.53 1.18 19.43
C LEU A 221 -12.28 0.09 18.67
N TYR A 222 -13.36 0.51 18.07
CA TYR A 222 -14.19 -0.32 17.20
C TYR A 222 -14.32 0.31 15.82
N ALA A 223 -14.61 -0.51 14.83
CA ALA A 223 -14.90 -0.04 13.48
C ALA A 223 -16.02 -0.85 12.82
N LYS A 224 -16.80 -0.17 11.96
CA LYS A 224 -17.56 -0.82 10.90
C LYS A 224 -16.89 -0.54 9.55
N ARG A 225 -16.79 -1.57 8.71
CA ARG A 225 -16.24 -1.47 7.38
C ARG A 225 -17.24 -0.81 6.43
N VAL A 226 -16.91 0.40 5.95
CA VAL A 226 -17.73 1.19 5.02
C VAL A 226 -17.42 0.84 3.57
N GLY A 227 -16.14 0.68 3.24
CA GLY A 227 -15.70 0.39 1.88
C GLY A 227 -14.46 -0.50 1.85
N THR A 228 -14.38 -1.35 0.82
CA THR A 228 -13.32 -2.36 0.68
C THR A 228 -12.83 -2.40 -0.75
N GLY A 229 -11.53 -2.16 -0.95
CA GLY A 229 -10.78 -2.56 -2.13
C GLY A 229 -9.58 -3.37 -1.67
N ARG A 230 -9.38 -4.59 -2.19
CA ARG A 230 -8.25 -5.45 -1.85
C ARG A 230 -7.93 -6.38 -3.02
N ILE A 231 -6.66 -6.40 -3.42
CA ILE A 231 -6.19 -7.21 -4.53
C ILE A 231 -4.86 -7.86 -4.19
N ARG A 232 -4.69 -9.10 -4.67
CA ARG A 232 -3.45 -9.87 -4.60
C ARG A 232 -2.93 -10.08 -6.01
N PHE A 233 -1.67 -9.74 -6.23
CA PHE A 233 -0.98 -9.91 -7.51
C PHE A 233 -0.04 -11.10 -7.43
N ASP A 234 -0.33 -12.15 -8.18
CA ASP A 234 0.39 -13.44 -8.19
C ASP A 234 1.26 -13.65 -9.44
N LYS A 235 1.39 -12.63 -10.29
CA LYS A 235 2.17 -12.71 -11.54
C LYS A 235 3.03 -11.49 -11.74
N SER A 236 4.29 -11.70 -12.13
CA SER A 236 5.18 -10.61 -12.54
C SER A 236 4.60 -9.83 -13.71
N THR A 237 4.83 -8.52 -13.71
CA THR A 237 4.44 -7.65 -14.82
C THR A 237 5.57 -7.56 -15.86
N LYS A 238 5.24 -7.38 -17.15
CA LYS A 238 6.26 -7.16 -18.19
C LYS A 238 6.95 -5.78 -18.09
N GLY A 239 6.31 -4.83 -17.40
CA GLY A 239 6.74 -3.46 -17.22
C GLY A 239 5.87 -2.76 -16.19
N TRP A 240 5.86 -1.45 -16.19
CA TRP A 240 4.94 -0.66 -15.37
C TRP A 240 3.50 -0.80 -15.87
N VAL A 241 2.59 -1.05 -14.94
CA VAL A 241 1.14 -0.91 -15.12
C VAL A 241 0.77 0.45 -14.54
N ASN A 242 0.36 1.36 -15.43
CA ASN A 242 0.07 2.74 -15.06
C ASN A 242 -1.42 2.95 -14.80
N LYS A 243 -1.74 3.83 -13.85
CA LYS A 243 -3.12 4.23 -13.50
C LYS A 243 -4.04 3.04 -13.23
N TYR A 244 -3.50 2.00 -12.55
CA TYR A 244 -4.33 0.89 -12.11
C TYR A 244 -5.36 1.40 -11.10
N GLN A 245 -6.63 1.09 -11.33
CA GLN A 245 -7.71 1.47 -10.43
C GLN A 245 -8.21 0.23 -9.69
N LEU A 246 -8.03 0.22 -8.37
CA LEU A 246 -8.58 -0.79 -7.47
C LEU A 246 -9.96 -0.31 -6.99
N PRO A 247 -11.07 -0.88 -7.49
CA PRO A 247 -12.41 -0.45 -7.10
C PRO A 247 -12.66 -0.58 -5.60
N ILE A 248 -13.40 0.37 -5.04
CA ILE A 248 -13.85 0.33 -3.65
C ILE A 248 -15.33 -0.08 -3.64
N MET A 249 -15.61 -1.25 -3.12
CA MET A 249 -16.97 -1.75 -2.91
C MET A 249 -17.48 -1.30 -1.56
N TYR A 250 -18.69 -0.72 -1.54
CA TYR A 250 -19.32 -0.18 -0.35
C TYR A 250 -20.32 -1.14 0.27
N GLY A 251 -20.48 -1.05 1.60
CA GLY A 251 -21.38 -1.87 2.38
C GLY A 251 -20.90 -3.31 2.60
N ASP A 252 -21.83 -4.22 2.88
CA ASP A 252 -21.55 -5.66 2.98
C ASP A 252 -21.31 -6.24 1.58
N ILE A 253 -20.07 -6.64 1.33
CA ILE A 253 -19.63 -7.16 0.03
C ILE A 253 -19.69 -8.69 -0.06
N THR A 254 -20.07 -9.40 0.99
CA THR A 254 -19.96 -10.87 1.06
C THR A 254 -20.78 -11.60 0.01
N LYS A 255 -21.81 -10.94 -0.55
CA LYS A 255 -22.69 -11.47 -1.61
C LYS A 255 -22.35 -10.96 -3.00
N LYS A 256 -21.33 -10.08 -3.15
CA LYS A 256 -20.90 -9.57 -4.46
C LYS A 256 -20.07 -10.61 -5.20
N THR A 257 -20.19 -10.65 -6.52
CA THR A 257 -19.44 -11.60 -7.40
C THR A 257 -17.94 -11.44 -7.31
N GLU A 258 -17.47 -10.23 -7.06
CA GLU A 258 -16.06 -9.88 -6.93
C GLU A 258 -15.46 -10.23 -5.56
N TYR A 259 -16.31 -10.59 -4.58
CA TYR A 259 -15.84 -10.93 -3.24
C TYR A 259 -14.87 -12.12 -3.26
N LYS A 260 -13.80 -11.98 -2.51
CA LYS A 260 -12.84 -13.04 -2.21
C LYS A 260 -12.71 -13.17 -0.68
N PRO A 261 -12.50 -14.38 -0.13
CA PRO A 261 -12.42 -14.58 1.32
C PRO A 261 -11.44 -13.65 2.04
N TYR A 262 -10.32 -13.30 1.39
CA TYR A 262 -9.33 -12.38 1.95
C TYR A 262 -9.82 -10.91 2.05
N MET A 263 -10.95 -10.56 1.41
CA MET A 263 -11.57 -9.22 1.50
C MET A 263 -12.47 -9.06 2.72
N GLY A 264 -12.70 -10.13 3.49
CA GLY A 264 -13.53 -10.13 4.69
C GLY A 264 -13.07 -9.15 5.77
N LEU A 265 -13.86 -9.05 6.83
CA LEU A 265 -13.50 -8.27 8.01
C LEU A 265 -12.20 -8.81 8.63
N ILE A 266 -11.44 -7.94 9.26
CA ILE A 266 -10.20 -8.33 9.95
C ILE A 266 -10.58 -9.09 11.22
N PRO A 267 -10.15 -10.35 11.39
CA PRO A 267 -10.42 -11.09 12.60
C PRO A 267 -9.67 -10.47 13.81
N SER A 268 -10.22 -10.62 15.01
CA SER A 268 -9.73 -9.95 16.21
C SER A 268 -8.25 -10.21 16.52
N GLU A 269 -7.79 -11.45 16.27
CA GLU A 269 -6.38 -11.86 16.47
C GLU A 269 -5.39 -11.19 15.48
N ARG A 270 -5.91 -10.56 14.43
CA ARG A 270 -5.15 -9.81 13.40
C ARG A 270 -5.54 -8.34 13.33
N SER A 271 -6.27 -7.85 14.35
CA SER A 271 -6.72 -6.46 14.36
C SER A 271 -5.56 -5.50 14.13
N TYR A 272 -5.76 -4.57 13.21
CA TYR A 272 -4.88 -3.41 13.13
C TYR A 272 -5.04 -2.58 14.38
N HIS A 273 -4.00 -1.88 14.76
CA HIS A 273 -4.01 -1.03 15.94
C HIS A 273 -4.07 0.43 15.53
N ALA A 274 -4.57 1.26 16.41
CA ALA A 274 -4.57 2.70 16.26
C ALA A 274 -4.48 3.38 17.63
N ARG A 275 -4.14 4.66 17.62
CA ARG A 275 -4.03 5.48 18.81
C ARG A 275 -5.41 5.91 19.28
N ASN A 276 -5.75 5.62 20.53
CA ASN A 276 -6.98 6.10 21.14
C ASN A 276 -6.84 7.52 21.70
N SER A 277 -7.93 8.10 22.21
CA SER A 277 -7.96 9.46 22.80
C SER A 277 -6.99 9.65 23.97
N LYS A 278 -6.59 8.56 24.64
CA LYS A 278 -5.63 8.55 25.75
C LYS A 278 -4.17 8.39 25.27
N GLY A 279 -3.94 8.42 23.94
CA GLY A 279 -2.61 8.28 23.32
C GLY A 279 -2.06 6.84 23.31
N LYS A 280 -2.84 5.83 23.71
CA LYS A 280 -2.43 4.42 23.71
C LYS A 280 -2.70 3.77 22.37
N ILE A 281 -1.78 2.91 21.91
CA ILE A 281 -1.99 2.06 20.74
C ILE A 281 -2.79 0.84 21.19
N VAL A 282 -3.99 0.67 20.62
CA VAL A 282 -4.94 -0.38 20.96
C VAL A 282 -5.49 -1.04 19.69
N PRO A 283 -5.95 -2.30 19.74
CA PRO A 283 -6.60 -2.92 18.60
C PRO A 283 -7.82 -2.12 18.14
N VAL A 284 -8.04 -2.07 16.83
CA VAL A 284 -9.29 -1.62 16.23
C VAL A 284 -10.10 -2.85 15.86
N GLU A 285 -11.16 -3.13 16.61
CA GLU A 285 -12.01 -4.29 16.40
C GLU A 285 -13.06 -4.00 15.31
N GLU A 286 -13.00 -4.74 14.19
CA GLU A 286 -14.03 -4.65 13.15
C GLU A 286 -15.24 -5.50 13.56
N VAL A 287 -16.34 -4.82 13.95
CA VAL A 287 -17.55 -5.48 14.48
C VAL A 287 -18.63 -5.71 13.42
N GLY A 288 -18.37 -5.42 12.16
CA GLY A 288 -19.29 -5.66 11.06
C GLY A 288 -19.11 -4.72 9.87
N TRP A 289 -19.97 -4.89 8.90
CA TRP A 289 -20.12 -4.02 7.75
C TRP A 289 -21.04 -2.85 8.10
N ASP A 290 -20.76 -1.69 7.53
CA ASP A 290 -21.63 -0.53 7.65
C ASP A 290 -22.59 -0.44 6.46
N ASN A 291 -23.52 0.49 6.52
CA ASN A 291 -24.39 0.81 5.39
C ASN A 291 -23.55 1.31 4.20
N GLU A 292 -23.94 0.94 2.98
CA GLU A 292 -23.24 1.34 1.76
C GLU A 292 -23.20 2.86 1.54
N THR A 293 -24.12 3.64 2.17
CA THR A 293 -24.14 5.11 2.11
C THR A 293 -23.43 5.78 3.28
N ALA A 294 -22.90 5.00 4.25
CA ALA A 294 -22.23 5.55 5.43
C ALA A 294 -21.01 6.39 5.05
N THR A 295 -20.78 7.45 5.81
CA THR A 295 -19.56 8.28 5.71
C THR A 295 -18.46 7.65 6.54
N PRO A 296 -17.29 7.37 5.98
CA PRO A 296 -16.14 6.89 6.75
C PRO A 296 -15.59 7.99 7.66
N THR A 297 -14.84 7.60 8.67
CA THR A 297 -14.04 8.49 9.51
C THR A 297 -12.55 8.31 9.27
N HIS A 298 -12.14 7.15 8.74
CA HIS A 298 -10.75 6.78 8.51
C HIS A 298 -10.59 6.01 7.20
N ILE A 299 -9.40 6.16 6.60
CA ILE A 299 -8.92 5.33 5.50
C ILE A 299 -7.68 4.59 5.92
N ILE A 300 -7.62 3.30 5.61
CA ILE A 300 -6.41 2.48 5.62
C ILE A 300 -6.02 2.24 4.17
N VAL A 301 -4.79 2.52 3.81
CA VAL A 301 -4.16 2.02 2.58
C VAL A 301 -2.91 1.27 3.01
N MET A 302 -2.74 0.05 2.52
CA MET A 302 -1.51 -0.72 2.70
C MET A 302 -1.09 -1.33 1.37
N VAL A 303 0.20 -1.29 1.12
CA VAL A 303 0.89 -1.90 -0.02
C VAL A 303 1.97 -2.79 0.54
N SER A 304 2.02 -4.05 0.13
CA SER A 304 2.96 -5.02 0.69
C SER A 304 3.52 -5.98 -0.37
N ALA A 305 4.78 -6.33 -0.22
CA ALA A 305 5.45 -7.38 -0.99
C ALA A 305 5.14 -8.80 -0.46
N ALA A 306 4.11 -8.95 0.35
CA ALA A 306 3.52 -10.22 0.77
C ALA A 306 2.03 -10.03 1.10
N SER A 307 1.24 -11.11 1.04
CA SER A 307 -0.20 -11.10 1.30
C SER A 307 -0.61 -12.02 2.46
N GLY A 308 0.35 -12.74 3.03
CA GLY A 308 0.15 -13.68 4.12
C GLY A 308 0.22 -13.06 5.52
N ASP A 309 0.37 -13.92 6.49
CA ASP A 309 0.55 -13.52 7.89
C ASP A 309 1.90 -12.84 8.10
N ALA A 310 2.00 -12.10 9.18
CA ALA A 310 3.27 -11.49 9.58
C ALA A 310 4.41 -12.53 9.62
N TYR A 311 5.61 -12.10 9.23
CA TYR A 311 6.80 -12.95 9.16
C TYR A 311 6.74 -14.06 8.11
N THR A 312 5.82 -13.94 7.14
CA THR A 312 5.68 -14.84 6.00
C THR A 312 5.97 -14.09 4.71
N GLY A 313 6.58 -14.76 3.75
CA GLY A 313 6.76 -14.18 2.41
C GLY A 313 7.69 -14.98 1.51
N THR A 314 7.64 -14.67 0.23
CA THR A 314 8.57 -15.20 -0.77
C THR A 314 9.78 -14.29 -0.88
N LEU A 315 10.94 -14.78 -0.48
CA LEU A 315 12.18 -13.99 -0.48
C LEU A 315 12.51 -13.49 -1.89
N GLY A 316 12.77 -12.18 -2.00
CA GLY A 316 13.08 -11.50 -3.25
C GLY A 316 11.87 -11.01 -4.04
N LEU A 317 10.62 -11.36 -3.63
CA LEU A 317 9.44 -10.76 -4.23
C LEU A 317 9.53 -9.23 -4.06
N THR A 318 9.42 -8.51 -5.18
CA THR A 318 9.63 -7.07 -5.22
C THR A 318 8.47 -6.38 -5.92
N LEU A 319 7.79 -5.51 -5.18
CA LEU A 319 6.75 -4.62 -5.68
C LEU A 319 7.29 -3.19 -5.73
N ARG A 320 7.19 -2.54 -6.90
CA ARG A 320 7.39 -1.10 -7.02
C ARG A 320 6.04 -0.44 -7.15
N ILE A 321 5.87 0.68 -6.48
CA ILE A 321 4.62 1.45 -6.52
C ILE A 321 4.92 2.94 -6.64
N ASP A 322 4.00 3.66 -7.30
CA ASP A 322 4.10 5.09 -7.56
C ASP A 322 2.70 5.71 -7.74
N ASN A 323 2.59 7.03 -7.62
CA ASN A 323 1.39 7.80 -7.94
C ASN A 323 0.11 7.29 -7.23
N VAL A 324 0.18 7.13 -5.90
CA VAL A 324 -0.95 6.61 -5.11
C VAL A 324 -1.93 7.73 -4.76
N GLY A 325 -3.20 7.53 -5.12
CA GLY A 325 -4.27 8.49 -4.88
C GLY A 325 -5.65 7.84 -4.88
N THR A 326 -6.67 8.63 -4.64
CA THR A 326 -8.09 8.23 -4.67
C THR A 326 -8.80 8.82 -5.89
N VAL A 327 -9.71 8.06 -6.48
CA VAL A 327 -10.49 8.43 -7.68
C VAL A 327 -11.94 8.74 -7.29
N TYR A 328 -12.49 9.84 -7.81
CA TYR A 328 -13.87 10.29 -7.54
C TYR A 328 -14.72 10.31 -8.80
#